data_d8e42f8c788011bf4b5ee6f7f7d13f25
#
_entry.id   d8e42f8c788011bf4b5ee6f7f7d13f25
#
_cell.length_a   1.000
_cell.length_b   1.000
_cell.length_c   1.000
_cell.angle_alpha   90.00
_cell.angle_beta   90.00
_cell.angle_gamma   90.00
#
_symmetry.space_group_name_H-M   'P 1'
#
loop_
_entity.id
_entity.type
_entity.pdbx_description
1 polymer ?
#
loop_
_entity_poly.entity_id
_entity_poly.type
_entity_poly.pdbx_seq_one_letter_code
_entity_poly.pdbx_strand_id
1 'polypeptide(L)'
;TVLLPSFSYYLKNSEWGNIRKLQRYISLLVLLLCLCYYFFGIYFVGILFGDEYKVISSATFLIMFMALIKYNFWLINELYLVCSGNQSERVKSYCIGVVISMAVFFYFIPRYGWSGAVFGSAIATLVIGIFYIISVKKDCGKILHDKYSLMMIFVPIFFYFIINGQQRLLY
;
A
#
# COMPACT_ATOMS: atom_id res chain seq x y z
N THR A 1 -15.37 0.04 7.29
CA THR A 1 -16.18 -0.81 8.20
C THR A 1 -16.99 -1.87 7.46
N VAL A 2 -17.32 -1.70 6.18
CA VAL A 2 -18.11 -2.67 5.40
C VAL A 2 -17.33 -3.95 5.07
N LEU A 3 -16.00 -3.86 4.93
CA LEU A 3 -15.15 -5.01 4.58
C LEU A 3 -15.03 -6.05 5.70
N LEU A 4 -15.06 -5.61 6.94
CA LEU A 4 -14.85 -6.50 8.09
C LEU A 4 -15.90 -7.59 8.23
N PRO A 5 -17.22 -7.30 8.13
CA PRO A 5 -18.26 -8.34 8.20
C PRO A 5 -18.15 -9.34 7.06
N SER A 6 -17.95 -8.89 5.82
CA SER A 6 -17.82 -9.78 4.67
C SER A 6 -16.56 -10.67 4.78
N PHE A 7 -15.45 -10.10 5.23
CA PHE A 7 -14.21 -10.83 5.42
C PHE A 7 -14.36 -11.89 6.54
N SER A 8 -14.97 -11.51 7.66
CA SER A 8 -15.24 -12.42 8.78
C SER A 8 -16.15 -13.58 8.36
N TYR A 9 -17.18 -13.29 7.56
CA TYR A 9 -18.07 -14.31 7.01
C TYR A 9 -17.31 -15.32 6.13
N TYR A 10 -16.50 -14.84 5.18
CA TYR A 10 -15.72 -15.71 4.30
C TYR A 10 -14.65 -16.51 5.05
N LEU A 11 -14.04 -15.90 6.07
CA LEU A 11 -13.06 -16.59 6.91
C LEU A 11 -13.72 -17.73 7.71
N LYS A 12 -14.86 -17.46 8.34
CA LYS A 12 -15.61 -18.45 9.14
C LYS A 12 -16.06 -19.65 8.31
N ASN A 13 -16.44 -19.40 7.06
CA ASN A 13 -16.85 -20.44 6.11
C ASN A 13 -15.69 -21.08 5.34
N SER A 14 -14.44 -20.69 5.64
CA SER A 14 -13.23 -21.16 4.93
C SER A 14 -13.25 -20.89 3.41
N GLU A 15 -13.93 -19.83 2.98
CA GLU A 15 -14.09 -19.42 1.58
C GLU A 15 -12.90 -18.61 1.06
N TRP A 16 -11.71 -19.19 1.08
CA TRP A 16 -10.46 -18.54 0.65
C TRP A 16 -10.49 -17.96 -0.77
N GLY A 17 -11.28 -18.60 -1.65
CA GLY A 17 -11.47 -18.13 -3.02
C GLY A 17 -12.14 -16.75 -3.07
N ASN A 18 -13.13 -16.52 -2.22
CA ASN A 18 -13.87 -15.26 -2.14
C ASN A 18 -13.02 -14.15 -1.49
N ILE A 19 -12.19 -14.48 -0.50
CA ILE A 19 -11.21 -13.55 0.07
C ILE A 19 -10.23 -13.05 -0.99
N ARG A 20 -9.68 -13.95 -1.83
CA ARG A 20 -8.77 -13.58 -2.92
C ARG A 20 -9.47 -12.74 -4.00
N LYS A 21 -10.73 -13.08 -4.35
CA LYS A 21 -11.53 -12.26 -5.28
C LYS A 21 -11.75 -10.86 -4.73
N LEU A 22 -12.14 -10.75 -3.46
CA LEU A 22 -12.32 -9.46 -2.78
C LEU A 22 -11.03 -8.63 -2.83
N GLN A 23 -9.89 -9.23 -2.50
CA GLN A 23 -8.58 -8.59 -2.60
C GLN A 23 -8.32 -8.08 -4.01
N ARG A 24 -8.57 -8.90 -5.03
CA ARG A 24 -8.35 -8.52 -6.43
C ARG A 24 -9.20 -7.32 -6.85
N TYR A 25 -10.49 -7.32 -6.53
CA TYR A 25 -11.39 -6.20 -6.88
C TYR A 25 -10.95 -4.89 -6.23
N ILE A 26 -10.57 -4.92 -4.95
CA ILE A 26 -10.15 -3.70 -4.27
C ILE A 26 -8.77 -3.25 -4.77
N SER A 27 -7.83 -4.17 -5.02
CA SER A 27 -6.55 -3.82 -5.63
C SER A 27 -6.72 -3.18 -7.00
N LEU A 28 -7.65 -3.69 -7.82
CA LEU A 28 -7.99 -3.12 -9.12
C LEU A 28 -8.58 -1.72 -8.99
N LEU A 29 -9.49 -1.51 -8.05
CA LEU A 29 -10.09 -0.20 -7.78
C LEU A 29 -9.01 0.82 -7.34
N VAL A 30 -8.14 0.44 -6.40
CA VAL A 30 -7.04 1.31 -5.95
C VAL A 30 -6.06 1.58 -7.09
N LEU A 31 -5.75 0.58 -7.93
CA LEU A 31 -4.92 0.76 -9.12
C LEU A 31 -5.55 1.77 -10.10
N LEU A 32 -6.83 1.65 -10.39
CA LEU A 32 -7.54 2.59 -11.25
C LEU A 32 -7.48 4.01 -10.69
N LEU A 33 -7.67 4.19 -9.39
CA LEU A 33 -7.53 5.49 -8.74
C LEU A 33 -6.10 6.03 -8.85
N CYS A 34 -5.08 5.19 -8.68
CA CYS A 34 -3.68 5.57 -8.87
C CYS A 34 -3.42 6.02 -10.32
N LEU A 35 -3.93 5.30 -11.31
CA LEU A 35 -3.77 5.65 -12.72
C LEU A 35 -4.54 6.93 -13.07
N CYS A 36 -5.78 7.08 -12.63
CA CYS A 36 -6.54 8.32 -12.80
C CYS A 36 -5.79 9.51 -12.20
N TYR A 37 -5.27 9.37 -10.97
CA TYR A 37 -4.49 10.44 -10.36
C TYR A 37 -3.19 10.70 -11.12
N TYR A 38 -2.54 9.67 -11.64
CA TYR A 38 -1.32 9.82 -12.42
C TYR A 38 -1.52 10.69 -13.68
N PHE A 39 -2.62 10.46 -14.41
CA PHE A 39 -2.91 11.22 -15.63
C PHE A 39 -3.53 12.60 -15.36
N PHE A 40 -4.35 12.73 -14.34
CA PHE A 40 -5.13 13.93 -14.07
C PHE A 40 -4.74 14.68 -12.81
N GLY A 41 -3.86 14.12 -11.96
CA GLY A 41 -3.55 14.65 -10.63
C GLY A 41 -2.98 16.06 -10.65
N ILE A 42 -2.14 16.39 -11.64
CA ILE A 42 -1.58 17.73 -11.78
C ILE A 42 -2.68 18.78 -12.03
N TYR A 43 -3.71 18.43 -12.82
CA TYR A 43 -4.86 19.27 -13.08
C TYR A 43 -5.74 19.42 -11.85
N PHE A 44 -6.01 18.31 -11.14
CA PHE A 44 -6.77 18.33 -9.89
C PHE A 44 -6.10 19.18 -8.82
N VAL A 45 -4.78 19.04 -8.64
CA VAL A 45 -4.03 19.85 -7.68
C VAL A 45 -4.08 21.32 -8.08
N GLY A 46 -3.89 21.64 -9.36
CA GLY A 46 -3.97 23.02 -9.85
C GLY A 46 -5.34 23.66 -9.65
N ILE A 47 -6.44 22.92 -9.88
CA ILE A 47 -7.81 23.42 -9.70
C ILE A 47 -8.15 23.60 -8.22
N LEU A 48 -7.77 22.66 -7.34
CA LEU A 48 -8.14 22.68 -5.94
C LEU A 48 -7.28 23.59 -5.08
N PHE A 49 -5.98 23.69 -5.37
CA PHE A 49 -5.00 24.35 -4.51
C PHE A 49 -4.25 25.50 -5.21
N GLY A 50 -4.36 25.60 -6.53
CA GLY A 50 -3.64 26.59 -7.35
C GLY A 50 -2.37 26.03 -7.98
N ASP A 51 -1.85 26.77 -8.96
CA ASP A 51 -0.72 26.34 -9.79
C ASP A 51 0.59 26.18 -9.02
N GLU A 52 0.76 26.89 -7.93
CA GLU A 52 1.93 26.81 -7.05
C GLU A 52 2.10 25.41 -6.44
N TYR A 53 0.99 24.68 -6.26
CA TYR A 53 0.99 23.33 -5.67
C TYR A 53 1.16 22.20 -6.68
N LYS A 54 1.26 22.48 -7.97
CA LYS A 54 1.47 21.45 -9.00
C LYS A 54 2.74 20.61 -8.77
N VAL A 55 3.77 21.21 -8.16
CA VAL A 55 5.02 20.53 -7.80
C VAL A 55 4.77 19.38 -6.81
N ILE A 56 3.71 19.46 -5.99
CA ILE A 56 3.37 18.44 -4.98
C ILE A 56 2.63 17.25 -5.61
N SER A 57 2.19 17.35 -6.86
CA SER A 57 1.41 16.28 -7.52
C SER A 57 2.18 14.95 -7.60
N SER A 58 3.50 14.98 -7.79
CA SER A 58 4.35 13.78 -7.78
C SER A 58 4.40 13.11 -6.41
N ALA A 59 4.45 13.91 -5.33
CA ALA A 59 4.40 13.39 -3.96
C ALA A 59 3.05 12.72 -3.66
N THR A 60 1.97 13.34 -4.09
CA THR A 60 0.62 12.80 -3.89
C THR A 60 0.42 11.50 -4.66
N PHE A 61 0.99 11.39 -5.87
CA PHE A 61 1.01 10.13 -6.62
C PHE A 61 1.73 9.02 -5.83
N LEU A 62 2.91 9.32 -5.27
CA LEU A 62 3.64 8.36 -4.44
C LEU A 62 2.83 7.93 -3.22
N ILE A 63 2.11 8.84 -2.57
CA ILE A 63 1.23 8.52 -1.43
C ILE A 63 0.09 7.58 -1.87
N MET A 64 -0.54 7.84 -3.03
CA MET A 64 -1.57 6.96 -3.57
C MET A 64 -1.02 5.57 -3.96
N PHE A 65 0.18 5.53 -4.56
CA PHE A 65 0.86 4.27 -4.83
C PHE A 65 1.14 3.47 -3.55
N MET A 66 1.50 4.16 -2.47
CA MET A 66 1.66 3.54 -1.16
C MET A 66 0.36 2.94 -0.61
N ALA A 67 -0.80 3.54 -0.91
CA ALA A 67 -2.09 2.96 -0.53
C ALA A 67 -2.29 1.58 -1.18
N LEU A 68 -1.85 1.39 -2.43
CA LEU A 68 -1.89 0.10 -3.11
C LEU A 68 -0.99 -0.94 -2.43
N ILE A 69 0.24 -0.54 -2.06
CA ILE A 69 1.16 -1.39 -1.30
C ILE A 69 0.56 -1.75 0.06
N LYS A 70 0.09 -0.75 0.80
CA LYS A 70 -0.52 -0.92 2.12
C LYS A 70 -1.71 -1.87 2.06
N TYR A 71 -2.58 -1.72 1.06
CA TYR A 71 -3.72 -2.60 0.90
C TYR A 71 -3.29 -4.06 0.68
N ASN A 72 -2.33 -4.30 -0.20
CA ASN A 72 -1.91 -5.66 -0.56
C ASN A 72 -1.10 -6.35 0.53
N PHE A 73 -0.17 -5.65 1.19
CA PHE A 73 0.74 -6.28 2.16
C PHE A 73 0.27 -6.16 3.61
N TRP A 74 -0.48 -5.13 3.93
CA TRP A 74 -0.89 -4.86 5.30
C TRP A 74 -2.35 -5.21 5.55
N LEU A 75 -3.31 -4.51 4.90
CA LEU A 75 -4.71 -4.51 5.30
C LEU A 75 -5.36 -5.90 5.31
N ILE A 76 -5.10 -6.73 4.30
CA ILE A 76 -5.66 -8.08 4.21
C ILE A 76 -5.19 -8.98 5.36
N ASN A 77 -3.89 -8.91 5.68
CA ASN A 77 -3.33 -9.69 6.76
C ASN A 77 -3.78 -9.17 8.13
N GLU A 78 -3.91 -7.85 8.28
CA GLU A 78 -4.48 -7.24 9.47
C GLU A 78 -5.93 -7.68 9.71
N LEU A 79 -6.77 -7.65 8.68
CA LEU A 79 -8.15 -8.14 8.76
C LEU A 79 -8.20 -9.61 9.18
N TYR A 80 -7.30 -10.45 8.65
CA TYR A 80 -7.20 -11.84 9.07
C TYR A 80 -6.90 -11.96 10.57
N LEU A 81 -5.87 -11.29 11.07
CA LEU A 81 -5.48 -11.35 12.48
C LEU A 81 -6.57 -10.82 13.42
N VAL A 82 -7.35 -9.81 12.98
CA VAL A 82 -8.50 -9.30 13.72
C VAL A 82 -9.62 -10.36 13.77
N CYS A 83 -9.96 -10.96 12.63
CA CYS A 83 -11.06 -11.93 12.54
C CYS A 83 -10.71 -13.29 13.17
N SER A 84 -9.44 -13.70 13.20
CA SER A 84 -8.97 -14.92 13.85
C SER A 84 -8.80 -14.79 15.36
N GLY A 85 -8.95 -13.57 15.91
CA GLY A 85 -8.73 -13.30 17.34
C GLY A 85 -7.27 -13.13 17.76
N ASN A 86 -6.31 -13.22 16.83
CA ASN A 86 -4.87 -13.11 17.07
C ASN A 86 -4.39 -11.66 17.19
N GLN A 87 -5.07 -10.88 18.03
CA GLN A 87 -4.77 -9.45 18.22
C GLN A 87 -3.36 -9.21 18.80
N SER A 88 -2.82 -10.14 19.60
CA SER A 88 -1.47 -10.01 20.16
C SER A 88 -0.40 -10.01 19.07
N GLU A 89 -0.53 -10.86 18.06
CA GLU A 89 0.41 -10.90 16.92
C GLU A 89 0.27 -9.64 16.03
N ARG A 90 -0.95 -9.12 15.89
CA ARG A 90 -1.20 -7.84 15.23
C ARG A 90 -0.45 -6.71 15.94
N VAL A 91 -0.60 -6.59 17.25
CA VAL A 91 0.05 -5.52 18.04
C VAL A 91 1.57 -5.66 17.99
N LYS A 92 2.13 -6.87 18.15
CA LYS A 92 3.57 -7.11 18.04
C LYS A 92 4.12 -6.66 16.68
N SER A 93 3.50 -7.10 15.59
CA SER A 93 3.92 -6.73 14.22
C SER A 93 3.88 -5.22 14.01
N TYR A 94 2.85 -4.56 14.54
CA TYR A 94 2.72 -3.11 14.47
C TYR A 94 3.80 -2.39 15.28
N CYS A 95 4.06 -2.81 16.53
CA CYS A 95 5.10 -2.22 17.38
C CYS A 95 6.49 -2.34 16.75
N ILE A 96 6.84 -3.51 16.22
CA ILE A 96 8.12 -3.71 15.50
C ILE A 96 8.19 -2.76 14.30
N GLY A 97 7.12 -2.68 13.53
CA GLY A 97 7.04 -1.80 12.37
C GLY A 97 7.21 -0.32 12.74
N VAL A 98 6.61 0.14 13.84
CA VAL A 98 6.76 1.52 14.33
C VAL A 98 8.20 1.83 14.71
N VAL A 99 8.87 0.94 15.44
CA VAL A 99 10.29 1.12 15.83
C VAL A 99 11.19 1.24 14.58
N ILE A 100 11.00 0.35 13.61
CA ILE A 100 11.77 0.39 12.35
C ILE A 100 11.43 1.67 11.56
N SER A 101 10.14 2.08 11.53
CA SER A 101 9.70 3.31 10.88
C SER A 101 10.40 4.54 11.46
N MET A 102 10.49 4.62 12.77
CA MET A 102 11.21 5.71 13.44
C MET A 102 12.67 5.78 12.99
N ALA A 103 13.38 4.64 13.00
CA ALA A 103 14.78 4.59 12.54
C ALA A 103 14.92 5.03 11.08
N VAL A 104 14.00 4.58 10.20
CA VAL A 104 13.99 4.96 8.79
C VAL A 104 13.72 6.45 8.62
N PHE A 105 12.77 7.02 9.35
CA PHE A 105 12.47 8.45 9.29
C PHE A 105 13.64 9.31 9.78
N PHE A 106 14.27 8.94 10.89
CA PHE A 106 15.47 9.64 11.37
C PHE A 106 16.62 9.65 10.37
N TYR A 107 16.73 8.61 9.53
CA TYR A 107 17.76 8.54 8.50
C TYR A 107 17.40 9.31 7.22
N PHE A 108 16.16 9.16 6.74
CA PHE A 108 15.75 9.65 5.41
C PHE A 108 15.26 11.10 5.43
N ILE A 109 14.56 11.57 6.45
CA ILE A 109 13.99 12.92 6.48
C ILE A 109 15.09 13.98 6.48
N PRO A 110 16.16 13.91 7.30
CA PRO A 110 17.22 14.93 7.28
C PRO A 110 17.97 15.02 5.95
N ARG A 111 18.02 13.92 5.18
CA ARG A 111 18.77 13.85 3.91
C ARG A 111 17.95 14.24 2.68
N TYR A 112 16.68 13.93 2.67
CA TYR A 112 15.82 14.04 1.49
C TYR A 112 14.57 14.87 1.73
N GLY A 113 14.41 15.48 2.90
CA GLY A 113 13.24 16.30 3.24
C GLY A 113 11.93 15.54 3.11
N TRP A 114 10.93 16.14 2.47
CA TRP A 114 9.61 15.55 2.28
C TRP A 114 9.64 14.24 1.47
N SER A 115 10.51 14.13 0.46
CA SER A 115 10.64 12.88 -0.29
C SER A 115 11.19 11.76 0.59
N GLY A 116 12.08 12.07 1.52
CA GLY A 116 12.54 11.13 2.55
C GLY A 116 11.41 10.63 3.45
N ALA A 117 10.45 11.49 3.80
CA ALA A 117 9.27 11.07 4.56
C ALA A 117 8.37 10.11 3.77
N VAL A 118 8.17 10.36 2.46
CA VAL A 118 7.38 9.46 1.60
C VAL A 118 8.07 8.12 1.44
N PHE A 119 9.37 8.09 1.11
CA PHE A 119 10.14 6.84 1.01
C PHE A 119 10.21 6.10 2.34
N GLY A 120 10.41 6.82 3.44
CA GLY A 120 10.40 6.24 4.79
C GLY A 120 9.07 5.54 5.12
N SER A 121 7.94 6.18 4.80
CA SER A 121 6.62 5.56 5.00
C SER A 121 6.37 4.37 4.07
N ALA A 122 6.94 4.35 2.85
CA ALA A 122 6.88 3.19 1.96
C ALA A 122 7.60 1.99 2.59
N ILE A 123 8.84 2.19 3.01
CA ILE A 123 9.64 1.15 3.67
C ILE A 123 8.94 0.64 4.93
N ALA A 124 8.44 1.56 5.77
CA ALA A 124 7.70 1.22 6.97
C ALA A 124 6.47 0.35 6.67
N THR A 125 5.69 0.73 5.68
CA THR A 125 4.50 -0.01 5.25
C THR A 125 4.85 -1.42 4.76
N LEU A 126 5.93 -1.55 3.97
CA LEU A 126 6.41 -2.85 3.51
C LEU A 126 6.88 -3.73 4.67
N VAL A 127 7.64 -3.17 5.61
CA VAL A 127 8.13 -3.90 6.77
C VAL A 127 6.98 -4.41 7.63
N ILE A 128 6.02 -3.56 7.99
CA ILE A 128 4.84 -3.97 8.76
C ILE A 128 4.07 -5.05 8.00
N GLY A 129 3.88 -4.88 6.68
CA GLY A 129 3.21 -5.85 5.83
C GLY A 129 3.90 -7.22 5.83
N ILE A 130 5.24 -7.26 5.76
CA ILE A 130 6.01 -8.49 5.82
C ILE A 130 5.80 -9.20 7.18
N PHE A 131 5.85 -8.48 8.30
CA PHE A 131 5.59 -9.07 9.61
C PHE A 131 4.17 -9.63 9.72
N TYR A 132 3.18 -8.94 9.18
CA TYR A 132 1.80 -9.46 9.13
C TYR A 132 1.71 -10.74 8.29
N ILE A 133 2.37 -10.81 7.13
CA ILE A 133 2.41 -12.02 6.30
C ILE A 133 3.02 -13.19 7.07
N ILE A 134 4.13 -12.95 7.78
CA ILE A 134 4.80 -13.98 8.59
C ILE A 134 3.86 -14.48 9.69
N SER A 135 3.18 -13.56 10.41
CA SER A 135 2.25 -13.93 11.49
C SER A 135 1.05 -14.71 10.95
N VAL A 136 0.47 -14.29 9.83
CA VAL A 136 -0.66 -15.00 9.19
C VAL A 136 -0.22 -16.38 8.69
N LYS A 137 0.96 -16.48 8.04
CA LYS A 137 1.48 -17.76 7.57
C LYS A 137 1.72 -18.73 8.73
N LYS A 138 2.19 -18.24 9.86
CA LYS A 138 2.41 -19.05 11.07
C LYS A 138 1.08 -19.57 11.64
N ASP A 139 0.03 -18.77 11.57
CA ASP A 139 -1.29 -19.10 12.14
C ASP A 139 -2.10 -20.05 11.24
N CYS A 140 -2.24 -19.76 9.95
CA CYS A 140 -3.08 -20.55 9.04
C CYS A 140 -2.32 -21.44 8.06
N GLY A 141 -0.99 -21.42 8.07
CA GLY A 141 -0.13 -22.19 7.15
C GLY A 141 -0.22 -21.75 5.67
N LYS A 142 -0.97 -20.71 5.37
CA LYS A 142 -1.25 -20.25 4.00
C LYS A 142 -0.87 -18.77 3.83
N ILE A 143 -0.48 -18.42 2.61
CA ILE A 143 -0.30 -17.03 2.21
C ILE A 143 -1.62 -16.56 1.59
N LEU A 144 -2.22 -15.51 2.15
CA LEU A 144 -3.54 -15.00 1.72
C LEU A 144 -3.48 -14.19 0.42
N HIS A 145 -2.27 -13.92 -0.11
CA HIS A 145 -2.12 -13.03 -1.25
C HIS A 145 -2.58 -13.64 -2.56
N ASP A 146 -3.37 -12.87 -3.31
CA ASP A 146 -3.66 -13.16 -4.70
C ASP A 146 -2.50 -12.69 -5.59
N LYS A 147 -1.97 -13.60 -6.43
CA LYS A 147 -0.83 -13.30 -7.31
C LYS A 147 -1.10 -12.15 -8.29
N TYR A 148 -2.33 -12.02 -8.76
CA TYR A 148 -2.71 -10.93 -9.67
C TYR A 148 -2.74 -9.58 -8.95
N SER A 149 -3.19 -9.53 -7.69
CA SER A 149 -3.15 -8.32 -6.88
C SER A 149 -1.71 -7.85 -6.63
N LEU A 150 -0.77 -8.78 -6.41
CA LEU A 150 0.64 -8.44 -6.29
C LEU A 150 1.24 -7.92 -7.61
N MET A 151 0.87 -8.51 -8.75
CA MET A 151 1.31 -8.02 -10.06
C MET A 151 0.82 -6.59 -10.34
N MET A 152 -0.36 -6.20 -9.87
CA MET A 152 -0.88 -4.83 -10.05
C MET A 152 -0.01 -3.75 -9.41
N ILE A 153 0.83 -4.09 -8.41
CA ILE A 153 1.77 -3.14 -7.81
C ILE A 153 2.85 -2.70 -8.78
N PHE A 154 3.24 -3.56 -9.72
CA PHE A 154 4.28 -3.24 -10.70
C PHE A 154 3.79 -2.30 -11.81
N VAL A 155 2.48 -2.22 -12.06
CA VAL A 155 1.92 -1.38 -13.12
C VAL A 155 2.24 0.11 -12.93
N PRO A 156 1.97 0.76 -11.77
CA PRO A 156 2.33 2.16 -11.57
C PRO A 156 3.84 2.40 -11.61
N ILE A 157 4.66 1.45 -11.14
CA ILE A 157 6.12 1.54 -11.20
C ILE A 157 6.57 1.58 -12.66
N PHE A 158 6.03 0.71 -13.50
CA PHE A 158 6.34 0.65 -14.91
C PHE A 158 5.98 1.97 -15.64
N PHE A 159 4.78 2.51 -15.39
CA PHE A 159 4.37 3.80 -15.94
C PHE A 159 5.28 4.94 -15.46
N TYR A 160 5.63 4.98 -14.18
CA TYR A 160 6.54 5.99 -13.63
C TYR A 160 7.91 5.99 -14.32
N PHE A 161 8.48 4.81 -14.57
CA PHE A 161 9.78 4.70 -15.25
C PHE A 161 9.72 5.05 -16.74
N ILE A 162 8.67 4.67 -17.46
CA ILE A 162 8.53 5.00 -18.88
C ILE A 162 8.53 6.51 -19.08
N ILE A 163 7.73 7.24 -18.31
CA ILE A 163 7.54 8.67 -18.54
C ILE A 163 8.73 9.49 -18.03
N ASN A 164 9.29 9.16 -16.88
CA ASN A 164 10.51 9.82 -16.41
C ASN A 164 11.73 9.49 -17.27
N GLY A 165 11.76 8.30 -17.90
CA GLY A 165 12.77 7.95 -18.89
C GLY A 165 12.66 8.81 -20.15
N GLN A 166 11.45 9.07 -20.63
CA GLN A 166 11.25 9.93 -21.80
C GLN A 166 11.59 11.41 -21.53
N GLN A 167 11.33 11.92 -20.33
CA GLN A 167 11.70 13.30 -19.97
C GLN A 167 13.20 13.50 -19.91
N ARG A 168 14.00 12.49 -19.54
CA ARG A 168 15.48 12.57 -19.54
C ARG A 168 16.11 12.50 -20.92
N LEU A 169 15.38 12.03 -21.93
CA LEU A 169 15.84 11.98 -23.32
C LEU A 169 15.55 13.29 -24.10
N LEU A 170 14.76 14.20 -23.51
CA LEU A 170 14.37 15.47 -24.11
C LEU A 170 15.16 16.68 -23.54
N TYR A 171 16.07 16.43 -22.60
CA TYR A 171 17.02 17.38 -22.04
C TYR A 171 18.46 16.85 -22.23
#